data_dd86abd98f64139c5389fadb7fb381ec
#
_entry.id   dd86abd98f64139c5389fadb7fb381ec
#
_cell.length_a   1.000
_cell.length_b   1.000
_cell.length_c   1.000
_cell.angle_alpha   90.00
_cell.angle_beta   90.00
_cell.angle_gamma   90.00
#
_symmetry.space_group_name_H-M   'P 1'
#
loop_
_entity.id
_entity.type
_entity.pdbx_description
1 polymer ?
#
loop_
_entity_poly.entity_id
_entity_poly.type
_entity_poly.pdbx_seq_one_letter_code
_entity_poly.pdbx_strand_id
1 'polypeptide(L)'
;METKRKALGKGLEDLFGDTLDFNVVEKEITEKTPKNEIKEIELTELRSNPYQPRKTFDEEKLQELAASIKEHGVFQPIIIKKSIIKGYEIVAGERRVRASIMAGKTTIPAIIKDFTDQEMMEIALLENLQRENLNAIEEASAYDGLIKSLSLTQEELAKKLGKSRSHITNMLGLLNLNEKVKKDVRLGKISAGHARVLSKMSNDEQVEKLAERIINEGLSVREIEKLSQDTSLEKKHVIVKKPTLQSEIFKDFEESLEDKLGTKINIKNKKIEIYFNNKNDLERILEIIGLE
;
A
#
# COMPACT_ATOMS: atom_id res chain seq x y z
N MET A 1 -9.45 28.68 13.12
CA MET A 1 -10.62 27.75 13.12
C MET A 1 -10.10 26.35 12.93
N GLU A 2 -9.91 25.62 14.02
CA GLU A 2 -9.54 24.20 13.98
C GLU A 2 -10.76 23.40 13.53
N THR A 3 -10.69 22.86 12.33
CA THR A 3 -11.64 21.85 11.87
C THR A 3 -11.43 20.59 12.71
N LYS A 4 -12.29 20.34 13.69
CA LYS A 4 -12.39 19.07 14.40
C LYS A 4 -12.50 17.96 13.36
N ARG A 5 -11.41 17.18 13.20
CA ARG A 5 -11.43 15.90 12.48
C ARG A 5 -12.51 15.05 13.15
N LYS A 6 -13.52 14.64 12.41
CA LYS A 6 -14.48 13.64 12.86
C LYS A 6 -13.68 12.35 13.06
N ALA A 7 -13.50 11.96 14.32
CA ALA A 7 -12.96 10.66 14.67
C ALA A 7 -13.81 9.54 14.06
N LEU A 8 -13.19 8.39 13.80
CA LEU A 8 -13.87 7.11 13.51
C LEU A 8 -15.15 7.00 14.33
N GLY A 9 -16.19 6.41 13.76
CA GLY A 9 -17.38 6.08 14.55
C GLY A 9 -16.95 5.32 15.80
N LYS A 10 -17.32 5.80 16.98
CA LYS A 10 -16.90 5.24 18.29
C LYS A 10 -17.00 3.70 18.38
N GLY A 11 -17.84 3.07 17.56
CA GLY A 11 -18.04 1.62 17.55
C GLY A 11 -16.87 0.82 16.98
N LEU A 12 -16.17 1.33 15.95
CA LEU A 12 -15.06 0.59 15.32
C LEU A 12 -13.72 0.82 16.01
N GLU A 13 -13.47 2.02 16.57
CA GLU A 13 -12.28 2.23 17.41
C GLU A 13 -12.26 1.30 18.63
N ASP A 14 -13.44 1.03 19.22
CA ASP A 14 -13.58 0.09 20.33
C ASP A 14 -13.42 -1.38 19.88
N LEU A 15 -13.70 -1.70 18.60
CA LEU A 15 -13.60 -3.06 18.05
C LEU A 15 -12.22 -3.38 17.48
N PHE A 16 -11.54 -2.41 16.85
CA PHE A 16 -10.25 -2.65 16.18
C PHE A 16 -9.04 -2.34 17.07
N GLY A 17 -9.22 -1.59 18.17
CA GLY A 17 -8.10 -1.21 19.04
C GLY A 17 -6.91 -0.64 18.26
N ASP A 18 -5.71 -1.11 18.56
CA ASP A 18 -4.45 -0.67 17.92
C ASP A 18 -4.12 -1.41 16.62
N THR A 19 -4.81 -2.50 16.27
CA THR A 19 -4.51 -3.35 15.11
C THR A 19 -5.72 -3.51 14.19
N LEU A 20 -5.50 -3.39 12.86
CA LEU A 20 -6.50 -3.67 11.84
C LEU A 20 -6.42 -5.14 11.42
N ASP A 21 -6.77 -6.06 12.31
CA ASP A 21 -6.87 -7.48 12.01
C ASP A 21 -8.33 -7.94 12.17
N PHE A 22 -8.95 -8.27 11.03
CA PHE A 22 -10.35 -8.69 11.01
C PHE A 22 -10.58 -10.01 11.78
N ASN A 23 -9.64 -10.94 11.76
CA ASN A 23 -9.75 -12.20 12.51
C ASN A 23 -9.77 -11.94 14.01
N VAL A 24 -9.00 -10.96 14.48
CA VAL A 24 -9.00 -10.53 15.89
C VAL A 24 -10.35 -9.96 16.25
N VAL A 25 -10.92 -9.09 15.41
CA VAL A 25 -12.23 -8.48 15.63
C VAL A 25 -13.36 -9.53 15.63
N GLU A 26 -13.36 -10.44 14.65
CA GLU A 26 -14.34 -11.52 14.59
C GLU A 26 -14.27 -12.39 15.86
N LYS A 27 -13.06 -12.71 16.31
CA LYS A 27 -12.82 -13.48 17.52
C LYS A 27 -13.28 -12.73 18.77
N GLU A 28 -12.94 -11.45 18.90
CA GLU A 28 -13.38 -10.62 20.02
C GLU A 28 -14.91 -10.49 20.09
N ILE A 29 -15.58 -10.26 18.95
CA ILE A 29 -17.05 -10.21 18.92
C ILE A 29 -17.62 -11.54 19.36
N THR A 30 -17.06 -12.65 18.90
CA THR A 30 -17.53 -13.99 19.23
C THR A 30 -17.31 -14.33 20.71
N GLU A 31 -16.14 -14.02 21.27
CA GLU A 31 -15.79 -14.31 22.66
C GLU A 31 -16.50 -13.39 23.67
N LYS A 32 -16.65 -12.10 23.32
CA LYS A 32 -17.34 -11.13 24.20
C LYS A 32 -18.86 -11.25 24.15
N THR A 33 -19.44 -11.94 23.14
CA THR A 33 -20.89 -12.10 23.02
C THR A 33 -21.36 -13.25 23.89
N PRO A 34 -22.26 -13.01 24.87
CA PRO A 34 -22.83 -14.08 25.69
C PRO A 34 -23.58 -15.11 24.85
N LYS A 35 -23.53 -16.38 25.23
CA LYS A 35 -24.17 -17.48 24.48
C LYS A 35 -25.67 -17.29 24.25
N ASN A 36 -26.34 -16.58 25.14
CA ASN A 36 -27.78 -16.25 25.03
C ASN A 36 -28.09 -15.19 23.97
N GLU A 37 -27.11 -14.49 23.44
CA GLU A 37 -27.25 -13.54 22.33
C GLU A 37 -27.01 -14.20 20.97
N ILE A 38 -26.50 -15.45 20.93
CA ILE A 38 -26.37 -16.19 19.67
C ILE A 38 -27.72 -16.76 19.31
N LYS A 39 -28.18 -16.43 18.10
CA LYS A 39 -29.51 -16.85 17.59
C LYS A 39 -29.36 -17.77 16.39
N GLU A 40 -30.21 -18.77 16.29
CA GLU A 40 -30.37 -19.55 15.06
C GLU A 40 -31.17 -18.74 14.05
N ILE A 41 -30.56 -18.47 12.89
CA ILE A 41 -31.16 -17.70 11.81
C ILE A 41 -31.34 -18.59 10.59
N GLU A 42 -32.49 -18.47 9.93
CA GLU A 42 -32.77 -19.22 8.70
C GLU A 42 -31.83 -18.74 7.56
N LEU A 43 -31.23 -19.70 6.87
CA LEU A 43 -30.32 -19.42 5.76
C LEU A 43 -30.99 -18.63 4.61
N THR A 44 -32.32 -18.77 4.49
CA THR A 44 -33.16 -18.04 3.52
C THR A 44 -33.31 -16.56 3.82
N GLU A 45 -33.08 -16.13 5.05
CA GLU A 45 -33.14 -14.72 5.46
C GLU A 45 -31.81 -13.99 5.28
N LEU A 46 -30.72 -14.74 4.96
CA LEU A 46 -29.38 -14.19 4.81
C LEU A 46 -29.12 -13.71 3.40
N ARG A 47 -28.47 -12.56 3.29
CA ARG A 47 -28.00 -11.96 2.03
C ARG A 47 -26.52 -11.67 2.13
N SER A 48 -25.80 -11.90 1.02
CA SER A 48 -24.39 -11.52 0.93
C SER A 48 -24.22 -10.03 1.03
N ASN A 49 -23.14 -9.58 1.66
CA ASN A 49 -22.77 -8.17 1.76
C ASN A 49 -22.54 -7.58 0.36
N PRO A 50 -23.23 -6.51 -0.03
CA PRO A 50 -23.05 -5.87 -1.33
C PRO A 50 -21.65 -5.29 -1.53
N TYR A 51 -20.91 -5.03 -0.45
CA TYR A 51 -19.54 -4.50 -0.47
C TYR A 51 -18.47 -5.59 -0.55
N GLN A 52 -18.85 -6.89 -0.48
CA GLN A 52 -17.87 -8.00 -0.55
C GLN A 52 -17.44 -8.29 -2.00
N PRO A 53 -16.15 -8.16 -2.33
CA PRO A 53 -15.65 -8.37 -3.69
C PRO A 53 -15.48 -9.85 -4.06
N ARG A 54 -15.63 -10.79 -3.10
CA ARG A 54 -15.34 -12.21 -3.31
C ARG A 54 -16.44 -12.89 -4.13
N LYS A 55 -16.18 -13.09 -5.43
CA LYS A 55 -17.07 -13.81 -6.35
C LYS A 55 -16.66 -15.27 -6.59
N THR A 56 -15.38 -15.60 -6.38
CA THR A 56 -14.85 -16.96 -6.60
C THR A 56 -14.45 -17.60 -5.30
N PHE A 57 -14.93 -18.82 -5.07
CA PHE A 57 -14.60 -19.65 -3.92
C PHE A 57 -13.93 -20.93 -4.43
N ASP A 58 -12.95 -21.41 -3.69
CA ASP A 58 -12.32 -22.71 -3.92
C ASP A 58 -13.35 -23.79 -3.53
N GLU A 59 -13.84 -24.51 -4.54
CA GLU A 59 -14.91 -25.49 -4.37
C GLU A 59 -14.47 -26.67 -3.51
N GLU A 60 -13.21 -27.13 -3.63
CA GLU A 60 -12.69 -28.24 -2.83
C GLU A 60 -12.70 -27.91 -1.34
N LYS A 61 -12.11 -26.75 -1.00
CA LYS A 61 -12.10 -26.26 0.40
C LYS A 61 -13.49 -25.94 0.94
N LEU A 62 -14.45 -25.64 0.07
CA LEU A 62 -15.82 -25.38 0.49
C LEU A 62 -16.55 -26.71 0.76
N GLN A 63 -16.30 -27.76 -0.03
CA GLN A 63 -16.83 -29.10 0.18
C GLN A 63 -16.30 -29.72 1.46
N GLU A 64 -15.00 -29.60 1.77
CA GLU A 64 -14.40 -30.03 3.03
C GLU A 64 -15.08 -29.37 4.23
N LEU A 65 -15.29 -28.04 4.15
CA LEU A 65 -15.99 -27.31 5.19
C LEU A 65 -17.47 -27.76 5.33
N ALA A 66 -18.15 -28.03 4.21
CA ALA A 66 -19.53 -28.55 4.24
C ALA A 66 -19.62 -29.93 4.87
N ALA A 67 -18.67 -30.81 4.59
CA ALA A 67 -18.60 -32.13 5.24
C ALA A 67 -18.42 -32.01 6.76
N SER A 68 -17.50 -31.15 7.20
CA SER A 68 -17.28 -30.86 8.62
C SER A 68 -18.54 -30.29 9.30
N ILE A 69 -19.21 -29.30 8.64
CA ILE A 69 -20.45 -28.71 9.16
C ILE A 69 -21.60 -29.72 9.21
N LYS A 70 -21.66 -30.68 8.29
CA LYS A 70 -22.66 -31.73 8.30
C LYS A 70 -22.54 -32.63 9.53
N GLU A 71 -21.29 -32.96 9.89
CA GLU A 71 -20.97 -33.86 10.99
C GLU A 71 -21.03 -33.18 12.36
N HIS A 72 -20.41 -32.00 12.48
CA HIS A 72 -20.18 -31.36 13.77
C HIS A 72 -21.00 -30.08 13.98
N GLY A 73 -21.70 -29.58 12.95
CA GLY A 73 -22.38 -28.30 13.00
C GLY A 73 -21.41 -27.11 12.81
N VAL A 74 -21.92 -25.90 13.02
CA VAL A 74 -21.16 -24.67 12.93
C VAL A 74 -20.68 -24.27 14.32
N PHE A 75 -19.38 -24.41 14.58
CA PHE A 75 -18.77 -24.06 15.88
C PHE A 75 -18.71 -22.56 16.13
N GLN A 76 -18.30 -21.79 15.12
CA GLN A 76 -18.14 -20.35 15.23
C GLN A 76 -19.35 -19.67 14.59
N PRO A 77 -20.15 -18.89 15.34
CA PRO A 77 -21.30 -18.19 14.79
C PRO A 77 -20.87 -17.19 13.71
N ILE A 78 -21.76 -16.93 12.77
CA ILE A 78 -21.57 -15.86 11.79
C ILE A 78 -21.94 -14.51 12.42
N ILE A 79 -21.42 -13.41 11.85
CA ILE A 79 -21.80 -12.05 12.25
C ILE A 79 -22.69 -11.48 11.17
N ILE A 80 -23.84 -10.96 11.57
CA ILE A 80 -24.85 -10.39 10.67
C ILE A 80 -25.37 -9.06 11.20
N LYS A 81 -25.88 -8.24 10.28
CA LYS A 81 -26.62 -7.01 10.60
C LYS A 81 -28.02 -7.09 10.07
N LYS A 82 -28.97 -6.39 10.70
CA LYS A 82 -30.33 -6.24 10.15
C LYS A 82 -30.29 -5.47 8.84
N SER A 83 -30.91 -6.03 7.80
CA SER A 83 -31.06 -5.34 6.52
C SER A 83 -32.18 -4.31 6.60
N ILE A 84 -32.00 -3.19 5.91
CA ILE A 84 -33.03 -2.14 5.80
C ILE A 84 -34.27 -2.63 5.05
N ILE A 85 -34.10 -3.55 4.10
CA ILE A 85 -35.18 -4.02 3.24
C ILE A 85 -35.94 -5.18 3.89
N LYS A 86 -35.28 -6.28 4.19
CA LYS A 86 -35.81 -7.47 4.88
C LYS A 86 -34.69 -8.48 5.16
N GLY A 87 -34.75 -9.17 6.31
CA GLY A 87 -33.77 -10.21 6.69
C GLY A 87 -32.46 -9.60 7.20
N TYR A 88 -31.35 -10.29 6.92
CA TYR A 88 -30.06 -9.96 7.47
C TYR A 88 -28.99 -9.92 6.37
N GLU A 89 -27.99 -9.07 6.54
CA GLU A 89 -26.80 -8.98 5.70
C GLU A 89 -25.61 -9.61 6.42
N ILE A 90 -24.86 -10.46 5.71
CA ILE A 90 -23.70 -11.15 6.26
C ILE A 90 -22.55 -10.17 6.39
N VAL A 91 -22.06 -9.95 7.61
CA VAL A 91 -20.86 -9.14 7.89
C VAL A 91 -19.62 -10.02 7.81
N ALA A 92 -19.66 -11.19 8.48
CA ALA A 92 -18.59 -12.18 8.49
C ALA A 92 -19.13 -13.60 8.45
N GLY A 93 -18.44 -14.48 7.74
CA GLY A 93 -18.78 -15.91 7.70
C GLY A 93 -19.45 -16.39 6.42
N GLU A 94 -19.32 -15.70 5.28
CA GLU A 94 -19.90 -16.09 3.98
C GLU A 94 -19.59 -17.56 3.61
N ARG A 95 -18.35 -18.03 3.86
CA ARG A 95 -17.96 -19.44 3.61
C ARG A 95 -18.76 -20.41 4.46
N ARG A 96 -19.02 -20.07 5.73
CA ARG A 96 -19.82 -20.89 6.65
C ARG A 96 -21.28 -20.97 6.21
N VAL A 97 -21.84 -19.86 5.74
CA VAL A 97 -23.19 -19.82 5.19
C VAL A 97 -23.30 -20.72 3.97
N ARG A 98 -22.41 -20.59 2.99
CA ARG A 98 -22.42 -21.44 1.78
C ARG A 98 -22.21 -22.92 2.08
N ALA A 99 -21.25 -23.22 2.94
CA ALA A 99 -20.99 -24.60 3.37
C ALA A 99 -22.17 -25.20 4.14
N SER A 100 -22.90 -24.39 4.94
CA SER A 100 -24.12 -24.85 5.63
C SER A 100 -25.25 -25.19 4.65
N ILE A 101 -25.42 -24.35 3.61
CA ILE A 101 -26.38 -24.63 2.52
C ILE A 101 -26.02 -25.95 1.81
N MET A 102 -24.73 -26.12 1.46
CA MET A 102 -24.26 -27.39 0.85
C MET A 102 -24.41 -28.59 1.76
N ALA A 103 -24.26 -28.42 3.08
CA ALA A 103 -24.48 -29.45 4.10
C ALA A 103 -25.97 -29.77 4.35
N GLY A 104 -26.91 -29.06 3.68
CA GLY A 104 -28.36 -29.25 3.84
C GLY A 104 -28.91 -28.72 5.17
N LYS A 105 -28.23 -27.80 5.85
CA LYS A 105 -28.75 -27.13 7.04
C LYS A 105 -29.81 -26.11 6.66
N THR A 106 -30.75 -25.84 7.53
CA THR A 106 -31.81 -24.83 7.36
C THR A 106 -31.51 -23.57 8.13
N THR A 107 -30.78 -23.67 9.24
CA THR A 107 -30.39 -22.55 10.11
C THR A 107 -28.89 -22.55 10.36
N ILE A 108 -28.40 -21.40 10.85
CA ILE A 108 -27.01 -21.19 11.23
C ILE A 108 -26.94 -20.31 12.47
N PRO A 109 -26.07 -20.62 13.46
CA PRO A 109 -25.85 -19.75 14.60
C PRO A 109 -25.26 -18.42 14.19
N ALA A 110 -25.85 -17.31 14.61
CA ALA A 110 -25.49 -15.97 14.23
C ALA A 110 -25.51 -14.99 15.41
N ILE A 111 -24.62 -14.01 15.35
CA ILE A 111 -24.57 -12.85 16.25
C ILE A 111 -25.09 -11.66 15.46
N ILE A 112 -26.13 -11.00 15.98
CA ILE A 112 -26.72 -9.82 15.36
C ILE A 112 -26.04 -8.59 15.97
N LYS A 113 -25.39 -7.79 15.15
CA LYS A 113 -24.80 -6.49 15.55
C LYS A 113 -25.30 -5.38 14.65
N ASP A 114 -25.43 -4.19 15.20
CA ASP A 114 -25.79 -3.01 14.45
C ASP A 114 -24.50 -2.36 13.90
N PHE A 115 -24.35 -2.39 12.59
CA PHE A 115 -23.25 -1.73 11.87
C PHE A 115 -23.83 -0.66 10.92
N THR A 116 -23.17 0.47 10.85
CA THR A 116 -23.42 1.47 9.81
C THR A 116 -22.92 0.95 8.45
N ASP A 117 -23.38 1.55 7.36
CA ASP A 117 -22.91 1.18 6.02
C ASP A 117 -21.41 1.47 5.83
N GLN A 118 -20.92 2.53 6.51
CA GLN A 118 -19.50 2.86 6.53
C GLN A 118 -18.70 1.73 7.22
N GLU A 119 -19.10 1.29 8.39
CA GLU A 119 -18.48 0.19 9.13
C GLU A 119 -18.50 -1.11 8.33
N MET A 120 -19.60 -1.39 7.62
CA MET A 120 -19.69 -2.55 6.72
C MET A 120 -18.68 -2.49 5.57
N MET A 121 -18.48 -1.31 4.98
CA MET A 121 -17.47 -1.10 3.93
C MET A 121 -16.05 -1.29 4.49
N GLU A 122 -15.76 -0.75 5.65
CA GLU A 122 -14.47 -0.87 6.32
C GLU A 122 -14.12 -2.33 6.67
N ILE A 123 -15.09 -3.07 7.22
CA ILE A 123 -14.96 -4.50 7.51
C ILE A 123 -14.70 -5.29 6.21
N ALA A 124 -15.44 -5.00 5.14
CA ALA A 124 -15.25 -5.67 3.86
C ALA A 124 -13.87 -5.39 3.24
N LEU A 125 -13.36 -4.17 3.38
CA LEU A 125 -12.00 -3.81 2.94
C LEU A 125 -10.93 -4.54 3.73
N LEU A 126 -11.11 -4.67 5.05
CA LEU A 126 -10.16 -5.39 5.92
C LEU A 126 -10.18 -6.89 5.66
N GLU A 127 -11.37 -7.50 5.54
CA GLU A 127 -11.50 -8.92 5.19
C GLU A 127 -10.82 -9.21 3.85
N ASN A 128 -11.03 -8.32 2.86
CA ASN A 128 -10.38 -8.45 1.57
C ASN A 128 -8.86 -8.31 1.64
N LEU A 129 -8.34 -7.40 2.48
CA LEU A 129 -6.90 -7.19 2.65
C LEU A 129 -6.19 -8.41 3.26
N GLN A 130 -6.89 -9.24 4.02
CA GLN A 130 -6.33 -10.45 4.65
C GLN A 130 -6.37 -11.69 3.77
N ARG A 131 -6.72 -11.56 2.50
CA ARG A 131 -6.70 -12.69 1.56
C ARG A 131 -5.28 -13.11 1.23
N GLU A 132 -5.02 -14.41 1.22
CA GLU A 132 -3.68 -15.00 0.99
C GLU A 132 -3.08 -14.70 -0.40
N ASN A 133 -3.88 -14.29 -1.39
CA ASN A 133 -3.44 -14.16 -2.79
C ASN A 133 -3.81 -12.81 -3.42
N LEU A 134 -3.66 -11.70 -2.68
CA LEU A 134 -3.81 -10.38 -3.27
C LEU A 134 -2.65 -10.06 -4.21
N ASN A 135 -2.97 -9.59 -5.41
CA ASN A 135 -1.93 -8.98 -6.23
C ASN A 135 -1.60 -7.56 -5.71
N ALA A 136 -0.44 -7.04 -6.10
CA ALA A 136 0.04 -5.76 -5.59
C ALA A 136 -0.89 -4.57 -5.90
N ILE A 137 -1.66 -4.62 -6.98
CA ILE A 137 -2.63 -3.55 -7.32
C ILE A 137 -3.87 -3.65 -6.45
N GLU A 138 -4.34 -4.87 -6.13
CA GLU A 138 -5.46 -5.09 -5.20
C GLU A 138 -5.09 -4.63 -3.79
N GLU A 139 -3.89 -4.98 -3.32
CA GLU A 139 -3.37 -4.53 -2.02
C GLU A 139 -3.28 -2.99 -1.96
N ALA A 140 -2.73 -2.36 -3.00
CA ALA A 140 -2.67 -0.91 -3.10
C ALA A 140 -4.07 -0.26 -3.07
N SER A 141 -5.04 -0.84 -3.78
CA SER A 141 -6.43 -0.35 -3.81
C SER A 141 -7.11 -0.49 -2.45
N ALA A 142 -6.84 -1.58 -1.72
CA ALA A 142 -7.35 -1.77 -0.36
C ALA A 142 -6.78 -0.73 0.60
N TYR A 143 -5.48 -0.42 0.52
CA TYR A 143 -4.86 0.64 1.33
C TYR A 143 -5.46 2.02 1.05
N ASP A 144 -5.66 2.37 -0.23
CA ASP A 144 -6.30 3.63 -0.62
C ASP A 144 -7.74 3.73 -0.10
N GLY A 145 -8.49 2.63 -0.21
CA GLY A 145 -9.86 2.52 0.33
C GLY A 145 -9.88 2.73 1.85
N LEU A 146 -8.99 2.08 2.60
CA LEU A 146 -8.89 2.23 4.06
C LEU A 146 -8.50 3.66 4.47
N ILE A 147 -7.53 4.28 3.79
CA ILE A 147 -7.14 5.67 4.04
C ILE A 147 -8.33 6.61 3.87
N LYS A 148 -9.10 6.43 2.79
CA LYS A 148 -10.24 7.29 2.48
C LYS A 148 -11.42 7.08 3.44
N SER A 149 -11.78 5.83 3.71
CA SER A 149 -12.93 5.52 4.56
C SER A 149 -12.67 5.85 6.03
N LEU A 150 -11.47 5.55 6.53
CA LEU A 150 -11.09 5.80 7.92
C LEU A 150 -10.46 7.18 8.15
N SER A 151 -10.29 8.00 7.10
CA SER A 151 -9.62 9.31 7.15
C SER A 151 -8.22 9.24 7.80
N LEU A 152 -7.50 8.12 7.59
CA LEU A 152 -6.18 7.88 8.16
C LEU A 152 -5.08 8.55 7.33
N THR A 153 -3.98 8.87 7.98
CA THR A 153 -2.73 9.15 7.31
C THR A 153 -2.03 7.84 6.90
N GLN A 154 -1.11 7.90 5.94
CA GLN A 154 -0.31 6.74 5.55
C GLN A 154 0.51 6.16 6.73
N GLU A 155 0.89 7.00 7.68
CA GLU A 155 1.65 6.61 8.87
C GLU A 155 0.78 5.86 9.88
N GLU A 156 -0.43 6.35 10.12
CA GLU A 156 -1.42 5.69 10.99
C GLU A 156 -1.83 4.33 10.42
N LEU A 157 -2.10 4.26 9.10
CA LEU A 157 -2.39 2.98 8.45
C LEU A 157 -1.22 2.01 8.56
N ALA A 158 0.02 2.48 8.33
CA ALA A 158 1.22 1.66 8.45
C ALA A 158 1.36 1.07 9.86
N LYS A 159 1.19 1.91 10.91
CA LYS A 159 1.23 1.48 12.30
C LYS A 159 0.16 0.41 12.58
N LYS A 160 -1.09 0.65 12.18
CA LYS A 160 -2.22 -0.26 12.40
C LYS A 160 -2.06 -1.61 11.68
N LEU A 161 -1.40 -1.64 10.53
CA LEU A 161 -1.13 -2.87 9.76
C LEU A 161 0.22 -3.53 10.09
N GLY A 162 1.02 -2.97 11.01
CA GLY A 162 2.36 -3.48 11.31
C GLY A 162 3.31 -3.40 10.12
N LYS A 163 3.10 -2.44 9.21
CA LYS A 163 3.93 -2.20 8.01
C LYS A 163 4.74 -0.92 8.17
N SER A 164 5.79 -0.75 7.35
CA SER A 164 6.48 0.54 7.30
C SER A 164 5.69 1.57 6.48
N ARG A 165 5.79 2.85 6.84
CA ARG A 165 5.19 3.95 6.05
C ARG A 165 5.67 3.93 4.60
N SER A 166 6.96 3.61 4.38
CA SER A 166 7.54 3.51 3.04
C SER A 166 6.91 2.38 2.22
N HIS A 167 6.52 1.26 2.85
CA HIS A 167 5.78 0.19 2.19
C HIS A 167 4.42 0.71 1.69
N ILE A 168 3.63 1.34 2.57
CA ILE A 168 2.32 1.91 2.19
C ILE A 168 2.46 2.93 1.06
N THR A 169 3.43 3.87 1.18
CA THR A 169 3.68 4.87 0.13
C THR A 169 4.04 4.24 -1.22
N ASN A 170 4.88 3.20 -1.22
CA ASN A 170 5.26 2.49 -2.45
C ASN A 170 4.07 1.74 -3.07
N MET A 171 3.23 1.11 -2.25
CA MET A 171 2.02 0.42 -2.73
C MET A 171 1.02 1.40 -3.33
N LEU A 172 0.72 2.50 -2.65
CA LEU A 172 -0.17 3.55 -3.18
C LEU A 172 0.36 4.14 -4.49
N GLY A 173 1.68 4.27 -4.63
CA GLY A 173 2.32 4.71 -5.87
C GLY A 173 1.95 3.85 -7.08
N LEU A 174 1.69 2.54 -6.91
CA LEU A 174 1.31 1.64 -7.99
C LEU A 174 -0.02 2.03 -8.65
N LEU A 175 -0.90 2.72 -7.92
CA LEU A 175 -2.18 3.18 -8.45
C LEU A 175 -2.03 4.31 -9.49
N ASN A 176 -0.87 4.96 -9.54
CA ASN A 176 -0.56 6.00 -10.54
C ASN A 176 -0.10 5.42 -11.89
N LEU A 177 0.19 4.11 -11.97
CA LEU A 177 0.53 3.45 -13.22
C LEU A 177 -0.66 3.47 -14.19
N ASN A 178 -0.38 3.49 -15.50
CA ASN A 178 -1.42 3.37 -16.51
C ASN A 178 -2.08 1.97 -16.48
N GLU A 179 -3.28 1.85 -17.03
CA GLU A 179 -4.07 0.61 -16.93
C GLU A 179 -3.43 -0.59 -17.65
N LYS A 180 -2.62 -0.35 -18.69
CA LYS A 180 -1.88 -1.40 -19.39
C LYS A 180 -0.87 -2.06 -18.47
N VAL A 181 -0.04 -1.27 -17.80
CA VAL A 181 0.97 -1.76 -16.86
C VAL A 181 0.31 -2.37 -15.61
N LYS A 182 -0.76 -1.76 -15.07
CA LYS A 182 -1.54 -2.35 -13.97
C LYS A 182 -2.07 -3.73 -14.32
N LYS A 183 -2.57 -3.91 -15.56
CA LYS A 183 -3.04 -5.21 -16.03
C LYS A 183 -1.91 -6.25 -16.04
N ASP A 184 -0.71 -5.89 -16.51
CA ASP A 184 0.43 -6.80 -16.52
C ASP A 184 0.93 -7.14 -15.11
N VAL A 185 0.83 -6.20 -14.15
CA VAL A 185 1.09 -6.48 -12.73
C VAL A 185 0.04 -7.43 -12.15
N ARG A 186 -1.26 -7.23 -12.45
CA ARG A 186 -2.35 -8.14 -12.00
C ARG A 186 -2.17 -9.56 -12.55
N LEU A 187 -1.66 -9.69 -13.77
CA LEU A 187 -1.38 -10.98 -14.42
C LEU A 187 -0.04 -11.62 -13.94
N GLY A 188 0.71 -10.97 -13.06
CA GLY A 188 2.00 -11.45 -12.58
C GLY A 188 3.15 -11.37 -13.59
N LYS A 189 2.94 -10.75 -14.76
CA LYS A 189 3.99 -10.55 -15.78
C LYS A 189 5.04 -9.53 -15.32
N ILE A 190 4.63 -8.57 -14.50
CA ILE A 190 5.48 -7.55 -13.89
C ILE A 190 5.39 -7.70 -12.37
N SER A 191 6.53 -7.86 -11.69
CA SER A 191 6.56 -8.00 -10.23
C SER A 191 6.26 -6.66 -9.53
N ALA A 192 5.83 -6.72 -8.26
CA ALA A 192 5.63 -5.53 -7.42
C ALA A 192 6.88 -4.65 -7.30
N GLY A 193 8.08 -5.26 -7.32
CA GLY A 193 9.36 -4.54 -7.31
C GLY A 193 9.58 -3.70 -8.55
N HIS A 194 9.31 -4.26 -9.74
CA HIS A 194 9.37 -3.54 -11.01
C HIS A 194 8.32 -2.43 -11.07
N ALA A 195 7.07 -2.75 -10.71
CA ALA A 195 5.97 -1.78 -10.67
C ALA A 195 6.29 -0.57 -9.78
N ARG A 196 6.97 -0.78 -8.63
CA ARG A 196 7.42 0.28 -7.73
C ARG A 196 8.42 1.22 -8.41
N VAL A 197 9.34 0.71 -9.24
CA VAL A 197 10.29 1.56 -9.96
C VAL A 197 9.56 2.35 -11.04
N LEU A 198 8.74 1.68 -11.82
CA LEU A 198 7.94 2.29 -12.88
C LEU A 198 7.01 3.39 -12.35
N SER A 199 6.40 3.20 -11.18
CA SER A 199 5.49 4.18 -10.57
C SER A 199 6.13 5.50 -10.15
N LYS A 200 7.47 5.55 -10.07
CA LYS A 200 8.23 6.78 -9.76
C LYS A 200 8.58 7.59 -11.01
N MET A 201 8.35 7.04 -12.18
CA MET A 201 8.61 7.71 -13.45
C MET A 201 7.43 8.60 -13.83
N SER A 202 7.70 9.75 -14.44
CA SER A 202 6.69 10.76 -14.80
C SER A 202 6.28 10.74 -16.28
N ASN A 203 6.88 9.85 -17.09
CA ASN A 203 6.59 9.78 -18.53
C ASN A 203 5.96 8.41 -18.86
N ASP A 204 4.66 8.41 -19.18
CA ASP A 204 3.88 7.20 -19.44
C ASP A 204 4.41 6.39 -20.64
N GLU A 205 4.91 7.05 -21.69
CA GLU A 205 5.49 6.33 -22.85
C GLU A 205 6.77 5.57 -22.47
N GLN A 206 7.60 6.16 -21.61
CA GLN A 206 8.81 5.50 -21.11
C GLN A 206 8.46 4.35 -20.16
N VAL A 207 7.45 4.54 -19.32
CA VAL A 207 6.91 3.50 -18.44
C VAL A 207 6.45 2.30 -19.25
N GLU A 208 5.68 2.51 -20.34
CA GLU A 208 5.22 1.42 -21.20
C GLU A 208 6.37 0.70 -21.91
N LYS A 209 7.31 1.45 -22.48
CA LYS A 209 8.50 0.85 -23.15
C LYS A 209 9.32 0.00 -22.17
N LEU A 210 9.55 0.49 -20.96
CA LEU A 210 10.27 -0.27 -19.94
C LEU A 210 9.45 -1.47 -19.46
N ALA A 211 8.14 -1.35 -19.32
CA ALA A 211 7.27 -2.46 -18.99
C ALA A 211 7.33 -3.58 -20.03
N GLU A 212 7.32 -3.24 -21.32
CA GLU A 212 7.49 -4.21 -22.41
C GLU A 212 8.88 -4.87 -22.38
N ARG A 213 9.92 -4.12 -22.10
CA ARG A 213 11.27 -4.66 -21.96
C ARG A 213 11.40 -5.61 -20.76
N ILE A 214 10.76 -5.29 -19.61
CA ILE A 214 10.72 -6.19 -18.45
C ILE A 214 10.13 -7.55 -18.86
N ILE A 215 9.03 -7.54 -19.62
CA ILE A 215 8.34 -8.77 -20.03
C ILE A 215 9.14 -9.56 -21.06
N ASN A 216 9.72 -8.88 -22.06
CA ASN A 216 10.38 -9.51 -23.19
C ASN A 216 11.83 -9.93 -22.89
N GLU A 217 12.56 -9.12 -22.15
CA GLU A 217 14.00 -9.28 -21.87
C GLU A 217 14.26 -9.90 -20.48
N GLY A 218 13.24 -9.98 -19.61
CA GLY A 218 13.39 -10.53 -18.26
C GLY A 218 14.28 -9.69 -17.34
N LEU A 219 14.28 -8.36 -17.52
CA LEU A 219 15.15 -7.45 -16.78
C LEU A 219 14.91 -7.54 -15.27
N SER A 220 15.97 -7.44 -14.49
CA SER A 220 15.88 -7.39 -13.03
C SER A 220 15.46 -5.99 -12.52
N VAL A 221 14.96 -5.93 -11.29
CA VAL A 221 14.59 -4.65 -10.64
C VAL A 221 15.77 -3.67 -10.62
N ARG A 222 17.00 -4.17 -10.36
CA ARG A 222 18.22 -3.34 -10.32
C ARG A 222 18.59 -2.75 -11.68
N GLU A 223 18.37 -3.49 -12.76
CA GLU A 223 18.60 -2.98 -14.13
C GLU A 223 17.60 -1.89 -14.47
N ILE A 224 16.34 -2.08 -14.11
CA ILE A 224 15.31 -1.06 -14.30
C ILE A 224 15.57 0.20 -13.44
N GLU A 225 16.04 0.05 -12.21
CA GLU A 225 16.45 1.18 -11.37
C GLU A 225 17.55 2.00 -12.04
N LYS A 226 18.57 1.36 -12.63
CA LYS A 226 19.64 2.04 -13.38
C LYS A 226 19.07 2.76 -14.62
N LEU A 227 18.31 2.06 -15.45
CA LEU A 227 17.71 2.64 -16.66
C LEU A 227 16.77 3.81 -16.34
N SER A 228 16.01 3.74 -15.26
CA SER A 228 15.15 4.84 -14.81
C SER A 228 15.93 6.07 -14.33
N GLN A 229 17.13 5.86 -13.73
CA GLN A 229 18.01 6.94 -13.32
C GLN A 229 18.69 7.61 -14.53
N ASP A 230 19.18 6.85 -15.51
CA ASP A 230 19.79 7.36 -16.73
C ASP A 230 18.78 8.22 -17.51
N THR A 231 17.53 7.75 -17.62
CA THR A 231 16.45 8.51 -18.26
C THR A 231 16.07 9.78 -17.49
N SER A 232 16.28 9.81 -16.17
CA SER A 232 16.09 11.01 -15.35
C SER A 232 17.25 12.00 -15.48
N LEU A 233 18.45 11.50 -15.79
CA LEU A 233 19.64 12.32 -16.07
C LEU A 233 19.52 13.04 -17.42
N GLU A 234 18.95 12.40 -18.43
CA GLU A 234 18.67 13.07 -19.71
C GLU A 234 17.71 14.26 -19.56
N LYS A 235 16.74 14.21 -18.65
CA LYS A 235 15.90 15.37 -18.31
C LYS A 235 16.62 16.43 -17.49
N LYS A 236 17.65 16.09 -16.72
CA LYS A 236 18.49 17.05 -15.99
C LYS A 236 19.46 17.79 -16.92
N HIS A 237 19.83 17.19 -18.05
CA HIS A 237 20.69 17.85 -19.05
C HIS A 237 19.97 18.84 -19.97
N VAL A 238 18.62 18.91 -19.95
CA VAL A 238 17.86 19.90 -20.74
C VAL A 238 17.33 21.07 -19.90
N ILE A 239 17.65 21.13 -18.61
CA ILE A 239 17.63 22.41 -17.91
C ILE A 239 18.95 23.11 -18.30
N VAL A 240 18.96 23.77 -19.44
CA VAL A 240 19.88 24.87 -19.71
C VAL A 240 19.68 25.85 -18.56
N LYS A 241 20.51 25.74 -17.53
CA LYS A 241 20.68 26.82 -16.58
C LYS A 241 21.13 27.97 -17.45
N LYS A 242 20.24 28.94 -17.73
CA LYS A 242 20.69 30.26 -18.14
C LYS A 242 21.78 30.63 -17.15
N PRO A 243 23.00 30.92 -17.59
CA PRO A 243 24.05 31.39 -16.70
C PRO A 243 23.48 32.61 -15.98
N THR A 244 23.29 32.50 -14.69
CA THR A 244 23.00 33.66 -13.87
C THR A 244 24.26 34.50 -13.93
N LEU A 245 24.12 35.81 -14.15
CA LEU A 245 25.24 36.78 -14.18
C LEU A 245 26.27 36.55 -13.04
N GLN A 246 25.87 35.97 -11.93
CA GLN A 246 26.72 35.57 -10.81
C GLN A 246 27.68 34.40 -11.11
N SER A 247 27.36 33.50 -12.03
CA SER A 247 28.23 32.35 -12.33
C SER A 247 29.41 32.77 -13.25
N GLU A 248 29.25 33.82 -14.04
CA GLU A 248 30.34 34.34 -14.86
C GLU A 248 31.34 35.16 -14.01
N ILE A 249 30.87 35.90 -13.01
CA ILE A 249 31.74 36.70 -12.12
C ILE A 249 32.67 35.78 -11.29
N PHE A 250 32.22 34.60 -10.87
CA PHE A 250 33.08 33.71 -10.08
C PHE A 250 34.00 32.82 -10.92
N LYS A 251 33.76 32.71 -12.22
CA LYS A 251 34.55 31.84 -13.10
C LYS A 251 36.01 32.37 -13.25
N ASP A 252 36.16 33.65 -13.38
CA ASP A 252 37.50 34.29 -13.45
C ASP A 252 38.27 34.09 -12.12
N PHE A 253 37.56 34.12 -11.00
CA PHE A 253 38.17 33.83 -9.69
C PHE A 253 38.50 32.35 -9.50
N GLU A 254 37.64 31.43 -9.99
CA GLU A 254 37.91 30.00 -10.00
C GLU A 254 39.18 29.69 -10.80
N GLU A 255 39.28 30.16 -12.05
CA GLU A 255 40.46 29.99 -12.91
C GLU A 255 41.74 30.57 -12.26
N SER A 256 41.66 31.76 -11.70
CA SER A 256 42.78 32.41 -11.04
C SER A 256 43.29 31.68 -9.79
N LEU A 257 42.35 31.04 -9.05
CA LEU A 257 42.69 30.23 -7.87
C LEU A 257 43.16 28.83 -8.26
N GLU A 258 42.59 28.24 -9.33
CA GLU A 258 43.06 26.96 -9.88
C GLU A 258 44.51 27.05 -10.37
N ASP A 259 44.85 28.12 -11.05
CA ASP A 259 46.23 28.38 -11.50
C ASP A 259 47.22 28.53 -10.32
N LYS A 260 46.81 29.18 -9.23
CA LYS A 260 47.66 29.38 -8.06
C LYS A 260 47.81 28.13 -7.21
N LEU A 261 46.73 27.40 -6.99
CA LEU A 261 46.69 26.25 -6.09
C LEU A 261 46.95 24.91 -6.79
N GLY A 262 46.93 24.92 -8.14
CA GLY A 262 47.20 23.74 -8.96
C GLY A 262 46.18 22.59 -8.73
N THR A 263 44.94 22.94 -8.36
CA THR A 263 43.89 21.98 -8.08
C THR A 263 42.52 22.55 -8.43
N LYS A 264 41.54 21.68 -8.62
CA LYS A 264 40.18 22.07 -8.99
C LYS A 264 39.49 22.82 -7.85
N ILE A 265 38.93 23.99 -8.19
CA ILE A 265 38.23 24.87 -7.26
C ILE A 265 36.79 25.10 -7.74
N ASN A 266 35.87 25.19 -6.81
CA ASN A 266 34.47 25.48 -7.12
C ASN A 266 33.94 26.54 -6.13
N ILE A 267 33.54 27.69 -6.65
CA ILE A 267 32.98 28.80 -5.86
C ILE A 267 31.45 28.75 -5.97
N LYS A 268 30.81 28.43 -4.88
CA LYS A 268 29.36 28.46 -4.76
C LYS A 268 28.94 29.56 -3.79
N ASN A 269 27.65 29.93 -3.84
CA ASN A 269 27.08 30.91 -2.92
C ASN A 269 27.60 30.72 -1.48
N LYS A 270 28.47 31.62 -1.01
CA LYS A 270 29.04 31.71 0.34
C LYS A 270 30.06 30.65 0.74
N LYS A 271 30.58 29.80 -0.20
CA LYS A 271 31.66 28.86 0.12
C LYS A 271 32.58 28.63 -1.08
N ILE A 272 33.85 28.33 -0.79
CA ILE A 272 34.86 27.89 -1.75
C ILE A 272 35.18 26.43 -1.43
N GLU A 273 35.06 25.56 -2.42
CA GLU A 273 35.41 24.15 -2.32
C GLU A 273 36.73 23.92 -3.04
N ILE A 274 37.79 23.50 -2.33
CA ILE A 274 39.09 23.16 -2.86
C ILE A 274 39.24 21.65 -2.83
N TYR A 275 39.54 21.05 -3.99
CA TYR A 275 39.70 19.60 -4.08
C TYR A 275 41.16 19.22 -3.92
N PHE A 276 41.47 18.13 -3.19
CA PHE A 276 42.80 17.58 -3.03
C PHE A 276 42.80 16.07 -3.18
N ASN A 277 43.90 15.48 -3.68
CA ASN A 277 43.96 14.04 -3.98
C ASN A 277 44.54 13.23 -2.82
N ASN A 278 45.44 13.79 -2.02
CA ASN A 278 46.10 13.11 -0.91
C ASN A 278 46.60 14.12 0.14
N LYS A 279 47.16 13.62 1.25
CA LYS A 279 47.62 14.42 2.38
C LYS A 279 48.70 15.42 1.98
N ASN A 280 49.66 15.01 1.14
CA ASN A 280 50.76 15.87 0.70
C ASN A 280 50.23 17.02 -0.19
N ASP A 281 49.23 16.75 -0.99
CA ASP A 281 48.58 17.78 -1.82
C ASP A 281 47.82 18.81 -0.96
N LEU A 282 47.17 18.33 0.12
CA LEU A 282 46.53 19.22 1.11
C LEU A 282 47.56 20.09 1.83
N GLU A 283 48.72 19.54 2.27
CA GLU A 283 49.79 20.29 2.94
C GLU A 283 50.34 21.36 2.00
N ARG A 284 50.61 21.03 0.73
CA ARG A 284 51.04 22.00 -0.30
C ARG A 284 50.01 23.13 -0.48
N ILE A 285 48.75 22.83 -0.52
CA ILE A 285 47.68 23.83 -0.69
C ILE A 285 47.62 24.74 0.54
N LEU A 286 47.74 24.20 1.76
CA LEU A 286 47.75 24.97 3.00
C LEU A 286 48.96 25.89 3.08
N GLU A 287 50.15 25.41 2.66
CA GLU A 287 51.39 26.21 2.58
C GLU A 287 51.23 27.37 1.61
N ILE A 288 50.65 27.16 0.42
CA ILE A 288 50.40 28.22 -0.57
C ILE A 288 49.40 29.27 -0.03
N ILE A 289 48.44 28.87 0.78
CA ILE A 289 47.45 29.76 1.43
C ILE A 289 48.03 30.49 2.64
N GLY A 290 49.19 30.03 3.15
CA GLY A 290 49.86 30.64 4.30
C GLY A 290 49.32 30.15 5.65
N LEU A 291 48.78 28.94 5.68
CA LEU A 291 48.35 28.23 6.87
C LEU A 291 49.39 27.14 7.15
N GLU A 292 50.35 27.39 8.06
CA GLU A 292 51.31 26.40 8.57
C GLU A 292 50.69 25.47 9.63
#